data_9fc6d8c5cf47cbacbe3246d6714bbec4
#
_entry.id   9fc6d8c5cf47cbacbe3246d6714bbec4
#
_cell.length_a   1.000
_cell.length_b   1.000
_cell.length_c   1.000
_cell.angle_alpha   90.00
_cell.angle_beta   90.00
_cell.angle_gamma   90.00
#
_symmetry.space_group_name_H-M   'P 1'
#
loop_
_entity.id
_entity.type
_entity.pdbx_description
1 polymer ?
#
loop_
_entity_poly.entity_id
_entity_poly.type
_entity_poly.pdbx_seq_one_letter_code
_entity_poly.pdbx_strand_id
1 'polypeptide(L)'
;MAMKAAANWFEALPRDRLLGEFSLWSADLANLEREIARVDPHVDIYHADVADGRFAPSFLFFPDQLSRIRKLTFRPIHVHLMVEGDIVLSQIRQFAEAGADLISIHPENGAVTPQAIALIRELGPKAGVVLRLETPVETIRPLVADIDFVTLLGTAIGVKGQGLSKAACPRLIEAAAILKAQGRGDVVLAADGGIRDNTVPLLREAGAQTVVLGSLAFNDPDLAGRIAWLRAL
;
A
#
# COMPACT_ATOMS: atom_id res chain seq x y z
N MET A 1 -8.13 -23.39 -9.00
CA MET A 1 -8.67 -22.03 -9.17
C MET A 1 -7.79 -21.10 -8.36
N ALA A 2 -7.35 -19.96 -8.91
CA ALA A 2 -6.61 -18.98 -8.10
C ALA A 2 -7.55 -18.40 -7.05
N MET A 3 -7.08 -18.27 -5.81
CA MET A 3 -7.80 -17.55 -4.74
C MET A 3 -7.89 -16.09 -5.15
N LYS A 4 -9.02 -15.43 -4.89
CA LYS A 4 -9.19 -14.00 -5.14
C LYS A 4 -9.88 -13.36 -3.93
N ALA A 5 -9.62 -12.10 -3.67
CA ALA A 5 -10.42 -11.34 -2.71
C ALA A 5 -11.90 -11.31 -3.14
N ALA A 6 -12.80 -11.07 -2.21
CA ALA A 6 -14.22 -10.90 -2.53
C ALA A 6 -14.41 -9.75 -3.53
N ALA A 7 -15.37 -9.86 -4.44
CA ALA A 7 -15.58 -8.85 -5.49
C ALA A 7 -15.83 -7.43 -4.92
N ASN A 8 -16.42 -7.34 -3.73
CA ASN A 8 -16.72 -6.10 -3.03
C ASN A 8 -15.73 -5.80 -1.88
N TRP A 9 -14.53 -6.37 -1.94
CA TRP A 9 -13.57 -6.28 -0.83
C TRP A 9 -13.25 -4.84 -0.42
N PHE A 10 -13.17 -3.93 -1.39
CA PHE A 10 -12.81 -2.53 -1.15
C PHE A 10 -13.94 -1.76 -0.45
N GLU A 11 -15.18 -1.97 -0.89
CA GLU A 11 -16.39 -1.38 -0.30
C GLU A 11 -16.67 -1.96 1.08
N ALA A 12 -16.21 -3.19 1.34
CA ALA A 12 -16.36 -3.88 2.62
C ALA A 12 -15.26 -3.53 3.64
N LEU A 13 -14.24 -2.73 3.26
CA LEU A 13 -13.23 -2.28 4.21
C LEU A 13 -13.86 -1.45 5.33
N PRO A 14 -13.57 -1.76 6.62
CA PRO A 14 -13.99 -0.91 7.74
C PRO A 14 -13.51 0.54 7.57
N ARG A 15 -14.39 1.50 7.84
CA ARG A 15 -14.07 2.94 7.76
C ARG A 15 -14.04 3.61 9.14
N ASP A 16 -14.43 2.90 10.16
CA ASP A 16 -14.56 3.35 11.56
C ASP A 16 -13.33 3.05 12.42
N ARG A 17 -12.36 2.31 11.89
CA ARG A 17 -11.10 1.95 12.57
C ARG A 17 -9.89 2.09 11.66
N LEU A 18 -8.70 2.09 12.24
CA LEU A 18 -7.47 2.03 11.47
C LEU A 18 -7.27 0.62 10.88
N LEU A 19 -6.87 0.55 9.61
CA LEU A 19 -6.55 -0.68 8.91
C LEU A 19 -5.05 -0.95 8.94
N GLY A 20 -4.67 -2.23 8.93
CA GLY A 20 -3.29 -2.67 8.79
C GLY A 20 -3.03 -3.28 7.41
N GLU A 21 -2.11 -2.67 6.65
CA GLU A 21 -1.50 -3.31 5.49
C GLU A 21 -0.24 -4.06 5.96
N PHE A 22 -0.16 -5.35 5.69
CA PHE A 22 0.96 -6.18 6.15
C PHE A 22 2.03 -6.27 5.06
N SER A 23 3.15 -5.52 5.22
CA SER A 23 4.25 -5.51 4.27
C SER A 23 5.00 -6.83 4.27
N LEU A 24 4.81 -7.61 3.22
CA LEU A 24 5.47 -8.89 3.00
C LEU A 24 7.00 -8.77 2.92
N TRP A 25 7.52 -7.59 2.61
CA TRP A 25 8.95 -7.33 2.67
C TRP A 25 9.52 -7.53 4.08
N SER A 26 8.72 -7.38 5.13
CA SER A 26 9.15 -7.56 6.52
C SER A 26 8.99 -8.98 7.06
N ALA A 27 8.38 -9.89 6.28
CA ALA A 27 8.27 -11.31 6.59
C ALA A 27 9.62 -12.03 6.47
N ASP A 28 9.69 -13.26 6.99
CA ASP A 28 10.74 -14.21 6.65
C ASP A 28 10.55 -14.64 5.18
N LEU A 29 11.28 -14.01 4.26
CA LEU A 29 11.14 -14.23 2.82
C LEU A 29 11.51 -15.65 2.39
N ALA A 30 12.30 -16.39 3.19
CA ALA A 30 12.61 -17.80 2.93
C ALA A 30 11.47 -18.74 3.33
N ASN A 31 10.51 -18.27 4.14
CA ASN A 31 9.40 -19.06 4.68
C ASN A 31 8.05 -18.33 4.56
N LEU A 32 7.80 -17.67 3.42
CA LEU A 32 6.60 -16.83 3.20
C LEU A 32 5.28 -17.56 3.44
N GLU A 33 5.17 -18.85 3.05
CA GLU A 33 3.95 -19.64 3.28
C GLU A 33 3.62 -19.73 4.78
N ARG A 34 4.62 -20.04 5.62
CA ARG A 34 4.45 -20.08 7.07
C ARG A 34 4.08 -18.73 7.66
N GLU A 35 4.74 -17.67 7.18
CA GLU A 35 4.47 -16.32 7.65
C GLU A 35 3.05 -15.86 7.26
N ILE A 36 2.62 -16.11 6.04
CA ILE A 36 1.26 -15.82 5.58
C ILE A 36 0.25 -16.59 6.42
N ALA A 37 0.42 -17.92 6.60
CA ALA A 37 -0.49 -18.73 7.41
C ALA A 37 -0.62 -18.20 8.86
N ARG A 38 0.48 -17.68 9.45
CA ARG A 38 0.51 -17.12 10.79
C ARG A 38 -0.27 -15.79 10.89
N VAL A 39 -0.11 -14.90 9.91
CA VAL A 39 -0.65 -13.54 10.01
C VAL A 39 -2.03 -13.38 9.37
N ASP A 40 -2.44 -14.25 8.44
CA ASP A 40 -3.66 -14.12 7.61
C ASP A 40 -4.95 -13.86 8.40
N PRO A 41 -5.16 -14.44 9.61
CA PRO A 41 -6.35 -14.12 10.42
C PRO A 41 -6.45 -12.64 10.84
N HIS A 42 -5.34 -11.93 10.86
CA HIS A 42 -5.22 -10.56 11.36
C HIS A 42 -5.14 -9.51 10.23
N VAL A 43 -4.87 -9.93 9.00
CA VAL A 43 -4.60 -9.05 7.87
C VAL A 43 -5.89 -8.37 7.37
N ASP A 44 -5.84 -7.06 7.20
CA ASP A 44 -6.87 -6.34 6.44
C ASP A 44 -6.48 -6.32 4.95
N ILE A 45 -5.21 -6.00 4.62
CA ILE A 45 -4.66 -5.96 3.26
C ILE A 45 -3.20 -6.45 3.33
N TYR A 46 -2.75 -7.30 2.41
CA TYR A 46 -1.32 -7.55 2.20
C TYR A 46 -0.70 -6.45 1.36
N HIS A 47 0.51 -6.04 1.71
CA HIS A 47 1.28 -5.05 0.97
C HIS A 47 2.53 -5.71 0.37
N ALA A 48 2.61 -5.72 -0.96
CA ALA A 48 3.71 -6.27 -1.72
C ALA A 48 4.52 -5.14 -2.37
N ASP A 49 5.69 -4.86 -1.80
CA ASP A 49 6.64 -3.87 -2.32
C ASP A 49 7.37 -4.46 -3.53
N VAL A 50 7.22 -3.86 -4.70
CA VAL A 50 7.91 -4.23 -5.93
C VAL A 50 8.90 -3.14 -6.28
N ALA A 51 10.17 -3.51 -6.48
CA ALA A 51 11.22 -2.56 -6.80
C ALA A 51 12.19 -3.13 -7.85
N ASP A 52 12.62 -2.29 -8.79
CA ASP A 52 13.43 -2.65 -9.95
C ASP A 52 14.93 -2.34 -9.82
N GLY A 53 15.36 -1.79 -8.67
CA GLY A 53 16.74 -1.38 -8.43
C GLY A 53 17.15 -0.08 -9.13
N ARG A 54 16.25 0.56 -9.88
CA ARG A 54 16.47 1.84 -10.58
C ARG A 54 15.62 2.95 -9.96
N PHE A 55 14.31 2.76 -9.95
CA PHE A 55 13.38 3.70 -9.33
C PHE A 55 13.55 3.74 -7.80
N ALA A 56 13.77 2.58 -7.17
CA ALA A 56 14.12 2.44 -5.77
C ALA A 56 15.36 1.56 -5.62
N PRO A 57 16.24 1.80 -4.58
CA PRO A 57 17.55 1.15 -4.47
C PRO A 57 17.45 -0.30 -3.92
N SER A 58 16.42 -1.04 -4.30
CA SER A 58 16.18 -2.42 -3.85
C SER A 58 15.65 -3.25 -5.01
N PHE A 59 15.82 -4.59 -4.93
CA PHE A 59 15.10 -5.55 -5.75
C PHE A 59 14.14 -6.30 -4.85
N LEU A 60 12.85 -6.22 -5.16
CA LEU A 60 11.80 -6.81 -4.33
C LEU A 60 10.83 -7.60 -5.21
N PHE A 61 9.72 -8.04 -4.67
CA PHE A 61 8.77 -8.96 -5.26
C PHE A 61 8.59 -8.86 -6.78
N PHE A 62 8.27 -9.98 -7.40
CA PHE A 62 8.07 -10.13 -8.86
C PHE A 62 6.78 -10.94 -9.13
N PRO A 63 6.22 -10.89 -10.37
CA PRO A 63 4.88 -11.43 -10.67
C PRO A 63 4.70 -12.91 -10.34
N ASP A 64 5.67 -13.77 -10.66
CA ASP A 64 5.57 -15.20 -10.35
C ASP A 64 5.51 -15.46 -8.84
N GLN A 65 6.24 -14.69 -8.04
CA GLN A 65 6.17 -14.78 -6.59
C GLN A 65 4.80 -14.34 -6.08
N LEU A 66 4.25 -13.23 -6.60
CA LEU A 66 2.90 -12.79 -6.25
C LEU A 66 1.86 -13.86 -6.58
N SER A 67 1.98 -14.52 -7.74
CA SER A 67 1.07 -15.59 -8.15
C SER A 67 1.09 -16.79 -7.18
N ARG A 68 2.23 -17.04 -6.52
CA ARG A 68 2.33 -18.07 -5.46
C ARG A 68 1.70 -17.60 -4.16
N ILE A 69 1.97 -16.36 -3.76
CA ILE A 69 1.35 -15.72 -2.59
C ILE A 69 -0.18 -15.73 -2.74
N ARG A 70 -0.71 -15.39 -3.92
CA ARG A 70 -2.15 -15.39 -4.21
C ARG A 70 -2.83 -16.76 -3.96
N LYS A 71 -2.10 -17.85 -3.99
CA LYS A 71 -2.62 -19.20 -3.69
C LYS A 71 -2.71 -19.50 -2.20
N LEU A 72 -2.20 -18.64 -1.35
CA LEU A 72 -2.11 -18.85 0.10
C LEU A 72 -3.15 -18.02 0.87
N THR A 73 -3.81 -17.05 0.24
CA THR A 73 -4.74 -16.17 0.94
C THR A 73 -5.89 -15.69 0.06
N PHE A 74 -7.04 -15.39 0.69
CA PHE A 74 -8.16 -14.66 0.09
C PHE A 74 -8.16 -13.17 0.44
N ARG A 75 -7.22 -12.73 1.27
CA ARG A 75 -7.11 -11.31 1.64
C ARG A 75 -6.71 -10.47 0.43
N PRO A 76 -7.14 -9.20 0.36
CA PRO A 76 -6.70 -8.30 -0.69
C PRO A 76 -5.18 -8.17 -0.71
N ILE A 77 -4.59 -8.07 -1.92
CA ILE A 77 -3.17 -7.82 -2.11
C ILE A 77 -3.00 -6.48 -2.82
N HIS A 78 -2.39 -5.54 -2.11
CA HIS A 78 -1.94 -4.26 -2.63
C HIS A 78 -0.51 -4.39 -3.16
N VAL A 79 -0.30 -4.11 -4.44
CA VAL A 79 1.01 -4.07 -5.08
C VAL A 79 1.47 -2.62 -5.17
N HIS A 80 2.56 -2.28 -4.52
CA HIS A 80 3.22 -1.00 -4.59
C HIS A 80 4.36 -1.06 -5.61
N LEU A 81 4.15 -0.49 -6.81
CA LEU A 81 5.11 -0.51 -7.91
C LEU A 81 6.11 0.64 -7.82
N MET A 82 7.30 0.37 -7.32
CA MET A 82 8.48 1.24 -7.32
C MET A 82 9.35 0.91 -8.54
N VAL A 83 8.84 1.19 -9.74
CA VAL A 83 9.49 0.86 -11.00
C VAL A 83 9.54 2.05 -11.93
N GLU A 84 10.53 2.08 -12.83
CA GLU A 84 10.68 3.14 -13.83
C GLU A 84 9.53 3.19 -14.84
N GLY A 85 9.26 4.39 -15.37
CA GLY A 85 8.13 4.64 -16.25
C GLY A 85 8.16 3.86 -17.56
N ASP A 86 9.34 3.46 -18.05
CA ASP A 86 9.52 2.67 -19.26
C ASP A 86 8.97 1.23 -19.16
N ILE A 87 8.91 0.68 -17.94
CA ILE A 87 8.40 -0.69 -17.69
C ILE A 87 7.06 -0.72 -16.95
N VAL A 88 6.55 0.41 -16.42
CA VAL A 88 5.39 0.43 -15.51
C VAL A 88 4.16 -0.22 -16.13
N LEU A 89 3.86 0.03 -17.41
CA LEU A 89 2.68 -0.53 -18.08
C LEU A 89 2.76 -2.06 -18.24
N SER A 90 3.95 -2.58 -18.52
CA SER A 90 4.16 -4.03 -18.62
C SER A 90 4.07 -4.70 -17.24
N GLN A 91 4.59 -4.05 -16.20
CA GLN A 91 4.51 -4.55 -14.83
C GLN A 91 3.06 -4.54 -14.31
N ILE A 92 2.27 -3.50 -14.59
CA ILE A 92 0.84 -3.46 -14.25
C ILE A 92 0.11 -4.69 -14.80
N ARG A 93 0.30 -5.03 -16.07
CA ARG A 93 -0.35 -6.22 -16.69
C ARG A 93 0.05 -7.51 -15.97
N GLN A 94 1.34 -7.70 -15.74
CA GLN A 94 1.86 -8.91 -15.12
C GLN A 94 1.37 -9.05 -13.67
N PHE A 95 1.32 -7.98 -12.87
CA PHE A 95 0.85 -8.05 -11.50
C PHE A 95 -0.68 -8.18 -11.39
N ALA A 96 -1.44 -7.57 -12.29
CA ALA A 96 -2.89 -7.78 -12.38
C ALA A 96 -3.20 -9.26 -12.71
N GLU A 97 -2.47 -9.86 -13.67
CA GLU A 97 -2.59 -11.29 -14.01
C GLU A 97 -2.15 -12.19 -12.85
N ALA A 98 -1.10 -11.81 -12.11
CA ALA A 98 -0.63 -12.52 -10.92
C ALA A 98 -1.61 -12.49 -9.73
N GLY A 99 -2.64 -11.62 -9.79
CA GLY A 99 -3.74 -11.60 -8.81
C GLY A 99 -3.65 -10.45 -7.80
N ALA A 100 -3.07 -9.31 -8.17
CA ALA A 100 -3.19 -8.07 -7.41
C ALA A 100 -4.65 -7.58 -7.38
N ASP A 101 -5.11 -7.10 -6.21
CA ASP A 101 -6.45 -6.52 -6.03
C ASP A 101 -6.41 -4.98 -6.03
N LEU A 102 -5.25 -4.41 -5.71
CA LEU A 102 -4.95 -2.99 -5.76
C LEU A 102 -3.53 -2.83 -6.30
N ILE A 103 -3.33 -1.91 -7.24
CA ILE A 103 -2.00 -1.56 -7.75
C ILE A 103 -1.81 -0.06 -7.59
N SER A 104 -0.76 0.31 -6.86
CA SER A 104 -0.35 1.71 -6.71
C SER A 104 0.96 1.98 -7.45
N ILE A 105 0.97 3.09 -8.19
CA ILE A 105 2.12 3.56 -8.96
C ILE A 105 2.59 4.91 -8.45
N HIS A 106 3.76 5.31 -8.87
CA HIS A 106 4.33 6.63 -8.54
C HIS A 106 4.03 7.66 -9.62
N PRO A 107 3.37 8.81 -9.30
CA PRO A 107 3.19 9.92 -10.25
C PRO A 107 4.51 10.52 -10.73
N GLU A 108 5.61 10.28 -10.03
CA GLU A 108 6.97 10.63 -10.42
C GLU A 108 7.42 9.95 -11.73
N ASN A 109 6.69 8.94 -12.20
CA ASN A 109 6.84 8.38 -13.54
C ASN A 109 6.41 9.34 -14.67
N GLY A 110 5.83 10.51 -14.33
CA GLY A 110 5.55 11.59 -15.26
C GLY A 110 4.41 11.30 -16.23
N ALA A 111 4.63 11.53 -17.52
CA ALA A 111 3.59 11.52 -18.55
C ALA A 111 2.86 10.16 -18.71
N VAL A 112 3.45 9.05 -18.28
CA VAL A 112 2.81 7.72 -18.37
C VAL A 112 1.76 7.50 -17.27
N THR A 113 1.75 8.31 -16.21
CA THR A 113 0.88 8.14 -15.03
C THR A 113 -0.61 8.03 -15.35
N PRO A 114 -1.24 8.92 -16.15
CA PRO A 114 -2.66 8.79 -16.47
C PRO A 114 -2.98 7.50 -17.24
N GLN A 115 -2.12 7.10 -18.18
CA GLN A 115 -2.28 5.86 -18.93
C GLN A 115 -2.14 4.64 -18.01
N ALA A 116 -1.22 4.67 -17.05
CA ALA A 116 -1.03 3.60 -16.08
C ALA A 116 -2.25 3.44 -15.16
N ILE A 117 -2.83 4.52 -14.65
CA ILE A 117 -4.07 4.51 -13.85
C ILE A 117 -5.23 3.92 -14.67
N ALA A 118 -5.41 4.37 -15.91
CA ALA A 118 -6.46 3.86 -16.80
C ALA A 118 -6.28 2.35 -17.05
N LEU A 119 -5.05 1.89 -17.27
CA LEU A 119 -4.73 0.48 -17.48
C LEU A 119 -5.04 -0.38 -16.25
N ILE A 120 -4.70 0.09 -15.04
CA ILE A 120 -5.02 -0.64 -13.80
C ILE A 120 -6.54 -0.87 -13.71
N ARG A 121 -7.32 0.18 -13.92
CA ARG A 121 -8.80 0.12 -13.88
C ARG A 121 -9.38 -0.80 -14.96
N GLU A 122 -8.84 -0.76 -16.18
CA GLU A 122 -9.21 -1.64 -17.30
C GLU A 122 -9.03 -3.13 -16.95
N LEU A 123 -7.93 -3.45 -16.26
CA LEU A 123 -7.56 -4.82 -15.87
C LEU A 123 -8.32 -5.33 -14.64
N GLY A 124 -8.98 -4.44 -13.89
CA GLY A 124 -9.89 -4.76 -12.79
C GLY A 124 -9.38 -4.51 -11.36
N PRO A 125 -8.07 -4.40 -11.05
CA PRO A 125 -7.63 -3.95 -9.75
C PRO A 125 -8.10 -2.52 -9.43
N LYS A 126 -8.19 -2.18 -8.15
CA LYS A 126 -8.33 -0.79 -7.70
C LYS A 126 -7.05 -0.02 -8.04
N ALA A 127 -7.19 1.27 -8.37
CA ALA A 127 -6.06 2.10 -8.76
C ALA A 127 -5.60 2.97 -7.59
N GLY A 128 -4.30 2.95 -7.30
CA GLY A 128 -3.70 3.80 -6.28
C GLY A 128 -2.49 4.58 -6.78
N VAL A 129 -2.12 5.59 -6.01
CA VAL A 129 -0.87 6.32 -6.20
C VAL A 129 -0.09 6.39 -4.89
N VAL A 130 1.24 6.38 -5.01
CA VAL A 130 2.17 6.56 -3.89
C VAL A 130 3.02 7.78 -4.16
N LEU A 131 3.09 8.71 -3.21
CA LEU A 131 3.97 9.87 -3.30
C LEU A 131 5.23 9.66 -2.46
N ARG A 132 6.39 9.93 -3.05
CA ARG A 132 7.64 10.06 -2.32
C ARG A 132 7.57 11.20 -1.31
N LEU A 133 8.46 11.15 -0.33
CA LEU A 133 8.48 12.14 0.76
C LEU A 133 8.67 13.59 0.26
N GLU A 134 9.48 13.77 -0.77
CA GLU A 134 9.80 15.07 -1.37
C GLU A 134 8.80 15.55 -2.43
N THR A 135 7.90 14.69 -2.89
CA THR A 135 6.91 15.04 -3.92
C THR A 135 5.78 15.86 -3.32
N PRO A 136 5.44 17.04 -3.86
CA PRO A 136 4.33 17.85 -3.38
C PRO A 136 3.01 17.07 -3.37
N VAL A 137 2.23 17.20 -2.29
CA VAL A 137 0.94 16.50 -2.15
C VAL A 137 -0.06 16.94 -3.20
N GLU A 138 0.00 18.19 -3.65
CA GLU A 138 -0.82 18.74 -4.74
C GLU A 138 -0.74 17.91 -6.05
N THR A 139 0.30 17.10 -6.22
CA THR A 139 0.47 16.18 -7.37
C THR A 139 -0.71 15.22 -7.50
N ILE A 140 -1.42 14.88 -6.42
CA ILE A 140 -2.59 13.99 -6.50
C ILE A 140 -3.81 14.68 -7.11
N ARG A 141 -3.92 16.00 -7.03
CA ARG A 141 -5.15 16.75 -7.38
C ARG A 141 -5.74 16.40 -8.75
N PRO A 142 -4.97 16.37 -9.85
CA PRO A 142 -5.49 15.97 -11.16
C PRO A 142 -5.84 14.50 -11.28
N LEU A 143 -5.42 13.65 -10.33
CA LEU A 143 -5.58 12.19 -10.38
C LEU A 143 -6.74 11.70 -9.51
N VAL A 144 -7.23 12.52 -8.57
CA VAL A 144 -8.22 12.15 -7.54
C VAL A 144 -9.49 11.53 -8.12
N ALA A 145 -9.94 11.95 -9.31
CA ALA A 145 -11.14 11.41 -9.96
C ALA A 145 -11.00 9.92 -10.33
N ASP A 146 -9.79 9.46 -10.61
CA ASP A 146 -9.51 8.17 -11.22
C ASP A 146 -8.84 7.15 -10.29
N ILE A 147 -8.59 7.53 -9.03
CA ILE A 147 -7.90 6.68 -8.05
C ILE A 147 -8.82 6.31 -6.89
N ASP A 148 -8.54 5.16 -6.28
CA ASP A 148 -9.23 4.63 -5.12
C ASP A 148 -8.38 4.72 -3.84
N PHE A 149 -7.05 4.95 -4.00
CA PHE A 149 -6.08 4.83 -2.91
C PHE A 149 -4.93 5.83 -3.07
N VAL A 150 -4.52 6.46 -1.96
CA VAL A 150 -3.36 7.36 -1.89
C VAL A 150 -2.47 6.94 -0.74
N THR A 151 -1.22 6.58 -1.03
CA THR A 151 -0.21 6.30 -0.01
C THR A 151 0.81 7.42 0.03
N LEU A 152 1.12 7.93 1.22
CA LEU A 152 2.19 8.89 1.43
C LEU A 152 3.36 8.23 2.15
N LEU A 153 4.55 8.28 1.52
CA LEU A 153 5.75 7.78 2.17
C LEU A 153 6.18 8.72 3.30
N GLY A 154 6.40 8.15 4.47
CA GLY A 154 6.93 8.83 5.66
C GLY A 154 8.45 8.74 5.79
N THR A 155 9.12 8.03 4.87
CA THR A 155 10.57 7.78 4.83
C THR A 155 11.07 7.83 3.39
N ALA A 156 12.38 7.81 3.19
CA ALA A 156 12.94 7.64 1.85
C ALA A 156 12.54 6.29 1.26
N ILE A 157 12.23 6.28 -0.05
CA ILE A 157 11.76 5.10 -0.77
C ILE A 157 12.79 3.97 -0.80
N GLY A 158 12.33 2.73 -0.66
CA GLY A 158 13.15 1.52 -0.84
C GLY A 158 14.23 1.29 0.23
N VAL A 159 14.14 1.96 1.39
CA VAL A 159 15.11 1.83 2.48
C VAL A 159 14.40 1.53 3.81
N LYS A 160 14.71 0.37 4.42
CA LYS A 160 14.16 -0.03 5.71
C LYS A 160 14.79 0.69 6.91
N GLY A 161 14.09 0.67 8.05
CA GLY A 161 14.64 1.02 9.35
C GLY A 161 14.70 2.51 9.66
N GLN A 162 14.22 3.36 8.79
CA GLN A 162 14.21 4.81 8.99
C GLN A 162 13.14 5.25 9.99
N GLY A 163 13.38 6.38 10.65
CA GLY A 163 12.39 7.08 11.47
C GLY A 163 11.38 7.86 10.62
N LEU A 164 10.19 8.10 11.17
CA LEU A 164 9.16 8.89 10.52
C LEU A 164 9.64 10.34 10.31
N SER A 165 9.49 10.84 9.09
CA SER A 165 9.76 12.25 8.77
C SER A 165 8.80 13.19 9.49
N LYS A 166 9.29 14.35 9.92
CA LYS A 166 8.45 15.42 10.47
C LYS A 166 7.41 15.94 9.48
N ALA A 167 7.63 15.74 8.18
CA ALA A 167 6.69 16.14 7.13
C ALA A 167 5.51 15.15 6.97
N ALA A 168 5.57 13.93 7.51
CA ALA A 168 4.58 12.89 7.24
C ALA A 168 3.15 13.31 7.66
N CYS A 169 2.95 13.72 8.92
CA CYS A 169 1.63 14.13 9.41
C CYS A 169 1.08 15.38 8.68
N PRO A 170 1.83 16.48 8.49
CA PRO A 170 1.37 17.61 7.69
C PRO A 170 0.93 17.22 6.28
N ARG A 171 1.65 16.33 5.61
CA ARG A 171 1.33 15.84 4.27
C ARG A 171 0.03 15.01 4.24
N LEU A 172 -0.23 14.18 5.26
CA LEU A 172 -1.49 13.45 5.40
C LEU A 172 -2.67 14.41 5.56
N ILE A 173 -2.53 15.43 6.41
CA ILE A 173 -3.57 16.46 6.61
C ILE A 173 -3.87 17.18 5.28
N GLU A 174 -2.84 17.54 4.53
CA GLU A 174 -2.97 18.19 3.22
C GLU A 174 -3.70 17.27 2.22
N ALA A 175 -3.30 15.99 2.13
CA ALA A 175 -3.96 15.01 1.25
C ALA A 175 -5.44 14.83 1.61
N ALA A 176 -5.75 14.67 2.90
CA ALA A 176 -7.13 14.56 3.38
C ALA A 176 -7.97 15.79 3.00
N ALA A 177 -7.39 16.99 3.09
CA ALA A 177 -8.05 18.23 2.68
C ALA A 177 -8.32 18.28 1.17
N ILE A 178 -7.37 17.84 0.34
CA ILE A 178 -7.52 17.74 -1.12
C ILE A 178 -8.65 16.77 -1.48
N LEU A 179 -8.63 15.56 -0.92
CA LEU A 179 -9.66 14.54 -1.17
C LEU A 179 -11.04 15.05 -0.77
N LYS A 180 -11.16 15.65 0.41
CA LYS A 180 -12.43 16.24 0.90
C LYS A 180 -12.93 17.37 -0.01
N ALA A 181 -12.04 18.26 -0.43
CA ALA A 181 -12.40 19.40 -1.30
C ALA A 181 -12.90 18.96 -2.68
N GLN A 182 -12.49 17.78 -3.15
CA GLN A 182 -12.96 17.19 -4.41
C GLN A 182 -14.13 16.21 -4.24
N GLY A 183 -14.70 16.10 -3.02
CA GLY A 183 -15.82 15.20 -2.75
C GLY A 183 -15.47 13.71 -2.79
N ARG A 184 -14.16 13.36 -2.71
CA ARG A 184 -13.63 12.00 -2.80
C ARG A 184 -13.19 11.46 -1.42
N GLY A 185 -14.08 11.58 -0.43
CA GLY A 185 -13.87 10.95 0.88
C GLY A 185 -13.92 9.42 0.88
N ASP A 186 -14.25 8.80 -0.26
CA ASP A 186 -14.21 7.37 -0.53
C ASP A 186 -12.79 6.85 -0.79
N VAL A 187 -11.88 7.71 -1.26
CA VAL A 187 -10.46 7.36 -1.49
C VAL A 187 -9.77 7.08 -0.16
N VAL A 188 -9.12 5.91 -0.05
CA VAL A 188 -8.39 5.52 1.16
C VAL A 188 -7.05 6.24 1.23
N LEU A 189 -6.78 6.89 2.37
CA LEU A 189 -5.50 7.54 2.66
C LEU A 189 -4.63 6.65 3.54
N ALA A 190 -3.44 6.32 3.05
CA ALA A 190 -2.49 5.42 3.67
C ALA A 190 -1.17 6.11 4.04
N ALA A 191 -0.53 5.62 5.09
CA ALA A 191 0.82 5.99 5.46
C ALA A 191 1.76 4.78 5.39
N ASP A 192 2.91 4.95 4.75
CA ASP A 192 3.95 3.92 4.62
C ASP A 192 5.32 4.48 5.00
N GLY A 193 6.09 3.69 5.73
CA GLY A 193 7.41 4.06 6.24
C GLY A 193 7.38 4.77 7.59
N GLY A 194 8.29 4.37 8.47
CA GLY A 194 8.39 4.90 9.83
C GLY A 194 7.26 4.49 10.77
N ILE A 195 6.54 3.41 10.45
CA ILE A 195 5.39 2.90 11.22
C ILE A 195 5.88 2.19 12.46
N ARG A 196 5.59 2.77 13.63
CA ARG A 196 5.96 2.30 14.97
C ARG A 196 4.79 2.53 15.94
N ASP A 197 4.83 1.91 17.11
CA ASP A 197 3.82 2.09 18.16
C ASP A 197 3.62 3.55 18.58
N ASN A 198 4.68 4.34 18.65
CA ASN A 198 4.64 5.76 18.97
C ASN A 198 4.28 6.68 17.79
N THR A 199 4.35 6.20 16.54
CA THR A 199 4.02 7.02 15.35
C THR A 199 2.62 6.75 14.81
N VAL A 200 2.10 5.55 14.97
CA VAL A 200 0.77 5.15 14.46
C VAL A 200 -0.36 6.05 14.98
N PRO A 201 -0.45 6.42 16.28
CA PRO A 201 -1.49 7.33 16.77
C PRO A 201 -1.43 8.70 16.08
N LEU A 202 -0.21 9.24 15.86
CA LEU A 202 -0.01 10.53 15.18
C LEU A 202 -0.46 10.49 13.71
N LEU A 203 -0.17 9.39 13.01
CA LEU A 203 -0.58 9.20 11.63
C LEU A 203 -2.11 9.06 11.53
N ARG A 204 -2.73 8.35 12.48
CA ARG A 204 -4.19 8.22 12.56
C ARG A 204 -4.86 9.58 12.78
N GLU A 205 -4.37 10.36 13.73
CA GLU A 205 -4.84 11.72 14.01
C GLU A 205 -4.68 12.65 12.80
N ALA A 206 -3.59 12.47 12.03
CA ALA A 206 -3.34 13.20 10.78
C ALA A 206 -4.23 12.77 9.61
N GLY A 207 -5.09 11.76 9.78
CA GLY A 207 -6.07 11.33 8.79
C GLY A 207 -5.75 10.03 8.07
N ALA A 208 -4.70 9.29 8.44
CA ALA A 208 -4.46 7.98 7.87
C ALA A 208 -5.61 7.01 8.21
N GLN A 209 -6.12 6.33 7.20
CA GLN A 209 -7.13 5.27 7.31
C GLN A 209 -6.50 3.88 7.33
N THR A 210 -5.27 3.77 6.80
CA THR A 210 -4.46 2.56 6.86
C THR A 210 -2.98 2.89 7.04
N VAL A 211 -2.24 1.97 7.65
CA VAL A 211 -0.79 2.05 7.84
C VAL A 211 -0.11 0.76 7.40
N VAL A 212 1.06 0.89 6.76
CA VAL A 212 1.83 -0.26 6.26
C VAL A 212 2.70 -0.82 7.37
N LEU A 213 2.27 -1.96 7.93
CA LEU A 213 2.90 -2.63 9.06
C LEU A 213 4.07 -3.50 8.59
N GLY A 214 5.27 -3.18 9.05
CA GLY A 214 6.44 -4.02 8.88
C GLY A 214 6.71 -4.85 10.15
N SER A 215 7.70 -4.40 10.94
CA SER A 215 8.11 -5.09 12.17
C SER A 215 7.00 -5.21 13.21
N LEU A 216 6.06 -4.27 13.26
CA LEU A 216 4.90 -4.36 14.16
C LEU A 216 4.00 -5.57 13.86
N ALA A 217 4.00 -6.09 12.62
CA ALA A 217 3.23 -7.28 12.25
C ALA A 217 4.07 -8.56 12.31
N PHE A 218 5.28 -8.53 11.75
CA PHE A 218 6.05 -9.74 11.53
C PHE A 218 6.99 -10.10 12.69
N ASN A 219 7.41 -9.10 13.50
CA ASN A 219 8.34 -9.31 14.61
C ASN A 219 7.69 -9.15 15.99
N ASP A 220 6.38 -8.89 16.06
CA ASP A 220 5.69 -8.78 17.34
C ASP A 220 5.37 -10.17 17.91
N PRO A 221 5.77 -10.48 19.15
CA PRO A 221 5.48 -11.77 19.77
C PRO A 221 4.00 -11.93 20.13
N ASP A 222 3.25 -10.83 20.29
CA ASP A 222 1.80 -10.80 20.54
C ASP A 222 1.09 -10.05 19.39
N LEU A 223 1.08 -10.68 18.22
CA LEU A 223 0.42 -10.10 17.04
C LEU A 223 -1.07 -9.82 17.30
N ALA A 224 -1.78 -10.71 18.00
CA ALA A 224 -3.21 -10.52 18.27
C ALA A 224 -3.46 -9.28 19.12
N GLY A 225 -2.71 -9.08 20.20
CA GLY A 225 -2.78 -7.88 21.03
C GLY A 225 -2.36 -6.63 20.26
N ARG A 226 -1.33 -6.73 19.40
CA ARG A 226 -0.89 -5.62 18.55
C ARG A 226 -1.99 -5.17 17.59
N ILE A 227 -2.67 -6.10 16.93
CA ILE A 227 -3.74 -5.77 15.99
C ILE A 227 -5.00 -5.30 16.72
N ALA A 228 -5.30 -5.83 17.90
CA ALA A 228 -6.39 -5.30 18.73
C ALA A 228 -6.13 -3.84 19.13
N TRP A 229 -4.89 -3.51 19.53
CA TRP A 229 -4.48 -2.13 19.79
C TRP A 229 -4.64 -1.23 18.54
N LEU A 230 -4.13 -1.66 17.38
CA LEU A 230 -4.25 -0.90 16.13
C LEU A 230 -5.71 -0.56 15.79
N ARG A 231 -6.59 -1.56 15.93
CA ARG A 231 -8.01 -1.45 15.60
C ARG A 231 -8.83 -0.61 16.59
N ALA A 232 -8.28 -0.34 17.76
CA ALA A 232 -8.89 0.53 18.77
C ALA A 232 -8.59 2.03 18.56
N LEU A 233 -7.71 2.36 17.61
CA LEU A 233 -7.43 3.73 17.19
C LEU A 233 -8.41 4.19 16.11
#